data_085bc58ee49098f5723c75a0c6f80bfa
#
_entry.id   085bc58ee49098f5723c75a0c6f80bfa
#
_cell.length_a   1.000
_cell.length_b   1.000
_cell.length_c   1.000
_cell.angle_alpha   90.00
_cell.angle_beta   90.00
_cell.angle_gamma   90.00
#
_symmetry.space_group_name_H-M   'P 1'
#
loop_
_entity.id
_entity.type
_entity.pdbx_description
1 polymer ?
#
loop_
_entity_poly.entity_id
_entity_poly.type
_entity_poly.pdbx_seq_one_letter_code
_entity_poly.pdbx_strand_id
1 'polypeptide(L)'
;MSTAKTPSGPVAGPASRIAVIVLENKEYNQIIGRAGAPYLNALSRHAAVAANYYAITHPSLPNYLALTGGSTFGFSGNDCGTCSVSQPNLIDQLEAARISWKVYAQDMPSTCSAAITAGAYVRRHDPFLYYRDVANNPARCRFVVPTATLTRDLADHSLPRFAWLIPNICNDAHSCGTYTSDRYLRAIVPRLLAELGPSGLLFVTVDEGATNRGCCGVAKGGHVLTLVAGPGARAGARSMTPYDHYSLLRTIEDLWGLPRLAGAALPSTRPMTDLLRVRPVR
;
A
#
# COMPACT_ATOMS: atom_id res chain seq x y z
N MET A 1 -12.08 -32.12 -7.75
CA MET A 1 -11.49 -30.84 -7.34
C MET A 1 -10.03 -31.08 -6.99
N SER A 2 -9.10 -30.71 -7.88
CA SER A 2 -7.66 -30.91 -7.67
C SER A 2 -7.16 -29.83 -6.73
N THR A 3 -6.74 -30.18 -5.52
CA THR A 3 -6.06 -29.28 -4.58
C THR A 3 -4.64 -29.08 -5.09
N ALA A 4 -4.41 -28.00 -5.84
CA ALA A 4 -3.06 -27.60 -6.20
C ALA A 4 -2.27 -27.31 -4.92
N LYS A 5 -1.33 -28.18 -4.59
CA LYS A 5 -0.39 -28.01 -3.47
C LYS A 5 0.41 -26.72 -3.70
N THR A 6 0.20 -25.71 -2.86
CA THR A 6 1.02 -24.50 -2.89
C THR A 6 2.47 -24.87 -2.65
N PRO A 7 3.42 -24.48 -3.52
CA PRO A 7 4.82 -24.82 -3.34
C PRO A 7 5.35 -24.24 -2.03
N SER A 8 5.93 -25.07 -1.16
CA SER A 8 6.35 -24.70 0.20
C SER A 8 7.79 -24.16 0.32
N GLY A 9 8.53 -24.05 -0.78
CA GLY A 9 9.92 -23.58 -0.79
C GLY A 9 10.06 -22.07 -1.04
N PRO A 10 11.23 -21.45 -0.74
CA PRO A 10 11.50 -20.08 -1.11
C PRO A 10 11.41 -19.89 -2.63
N VAL A 11 10.81 -18.79 -3.07
CA VAL A 11 10.84 -18.37 -4.47
C VAL A 11 12.19 -17.71 -4.71
N ALA A 12 12.95 -18.21 -5.69
CA ALA A 12 14.24 -17.61 -6.02
C ALA A 12 14.03 -16.23 -6.69
N GLY A 13 14.74 -15.21 -6.19
CA GLY A 13 14.78 -13.87 -6.78
C GLY A 13 13.84 -12.84 -6.14
N PRO A 14 13.88 -11.61 -6.68
CA PRO A 14 13.07 -10.49 -6.19
C PRO A 14 11.60 -10.63 -6.57
N ALA A 15 10.76 -9.78 -5.99
CA ALA A 15 9.36 -9.71 -6.37
C ALA A 15 9.20 -9.33 -7.86
N SER A 16 8.35 -10.08 -8.58
CA SER A 16 8.05 -9.80 -9.99
C SER A 16 7.27 -8.51 -10.15
N ARG A 17 6.21 -8.36 -9.35
CA ARG A 17 5.38 -7.16 -9.23
C ARG A 17 5.02 -6.94 -7.77
N ILE A 18 4.80 -5.69 -7.40
CA ILE A 18 4.25 -5.31 -6.10
C ILE A 18 3.03 -4.41 -6.35
N ALA A 19 1.92 -4.77 -5.74
CA ALA A 19 0.73 -3.91 -5.65
C ALA A 19 0.50 -3.50 -4.19
N VAL A 20 0.04 -2.27 -3.97
CA VAL A 20 -0.33 -1.75 -2.65
C VAL A 20 -1.74 -1.19 -2.71
N ILE A 21 -2.57 -1.53 -1.74
CA ILE A 21 -3.88 -0.93 -1.49
C ILE A 21 -3.87 -0.37 -0.08
N VAL A 22 -4.24 0.89 0.08
CA VAL A 22 -4.38 1.53 1.40
C VAL A 22 -5.85 1.78 1.67
N LEU A 23 -6.31 1.31 2.82
CA LEU A 23 -7.64 1.57 3.39
C LEU A 23 -7.54 2.65 4.46
N GLU A 24 -8.68 3.07 5.01
CA GLU A 24 -8.79 4.24 5.85
C GLU A 24 -9.41 3.97 7.22
N ASN A 25 -8.78 4.57 8.25
CA ASN A 25 -9.41 4.82 9.55
C ASN A 25 -9.99 3.57 10.24
N LYS A 26 -9.28 2.44 10.21
CA LYS A 26 -9.74 1.21 10.86
C LYS A 26 -8.66 0.55 11.71
N GLU A 27 -8.97 0.38 12.98
CA GLU A 27 -8.18 -0.49 13.87
C GLU A 27 -8.23 -1.94 13.40
N TYR A 28 -7.18 -2.68 13.68
CA TYR A 28 -7.08 -4.12 13.39
C TYR A 28 -8.31 -4.91 13.83
N ASN A 29 -8.77 -4.65 15.06
CA ASN A 29 -9.93 -5.33 15.66
C ASN A 29 -11.29 -4.86 15.13
N GLN A 30 -11.33 -3.83 14.31
CA GLN A 30 -12.53 -3.39 13.57
C GLN A 30 -12.70 -4.12 12.24
N ILE A 31 -11.68 -4.86 11.80
CA ILE A 31 -11.68 -5.65 10.57
C ILE A 31 -11.58 -7.14 10.89
N ILE A 32 -10.53 -7.56 11.58
CA ILE A 32 -10.27 -8.98 11.86
C ILE A 32 -11.22 -9.49 12.94
N GLY A 33 -11.90 -10.60 12.63
CA GLY A 33 -12.92 -11.20 13.48
C GLY A 33 -14.30 -10.54 13.38
N ARG A 34 -14.49 -9.56 12.51
CA ARG A 34 -15.77 -8.86 12.37
C ARG A 34 -16.58 -9.36 11.17
N ALA A 35 -17.89 -9.53 11.40
CA ALA A 35 -18.83 -9.95 10.36
C ALA A 35 -18.94 -8.95 9.18
N GLY A 36 -18.63 -7.67 9.41
CA GLY A 36 -18.58 -6.62 8.39
C GLY A 36 -17.40 -6.71 7.40
N ALA A 37 -16.47 -7.67 7.60
CA ALA A 37 -15.31 -7.84 6.72
C ALA A 37 -15.12 -9.32 6.31
N PRO A 38 -16.13 -9.98 5.72
CA PRO A 38 -16.05 -11.42 5.44
C PRO A 38 -14.93 -11.78 4.45
N TYR A 39 -14.69 -10.97 3.43
CA TYR A 39 -13.63 -11.20 2.45
C TYR A 39 -12.24 -11.00 3.05
N LEU A 40 -11.99 -9.88 3.74
CA LEU A 40 -10.71 -9.63 4.42
C LEU A 40 -10.39 -10.70 5.47
N ASN A 41 -11.40 -11.16 6.22
CA ASN A 41 -11.23 -12.27 7.16
C ASN A 41 -10.91 -13.59 6.43
N ALA A 42 -11.54 -13.86 5.29
CA ALA A 42 -11.19 -15.02 4.46
C ALA A 42 -9.77 -14.89 3.90
N LEU A 43 -9.41 -13.73 3.35
CA LEU A 43 -8.09 -13.46 2.81
C LEU A 43 -7.01 -13.60 3.88
N SER A 44 -7.22 -13.08 5.09
CA SER A 44 -6.26 -13.14 6.20
C SER A 44 -5.91 -14.56 6.68
N ARG A 45 -6.76 -15.56 6.40
CA ARG A 45 -6.46 -16.96 6.71
C ARG A 45 -5.45 -17.59 5.73
N HIS A 46 -5.33 -17.02 4.53
CA HIS A 46 -4.48 -17.55 3.46
C HIS A 46 -3.30 -16.62 3.12
N ALA A 47 -3.41 -15.34 3.43
CA ALA A 47 -2.35 -14.35 3.32
C ALA A 47 -1.37 -14.43 4.50
N ALA A 48 -0.23 -13.76 4.39
CA ALA A 48 0.61 -13.45 5.53
C ALA A 48 0.04 -12.19 6.24
N VAL A 49 0.08 -12.15 7.57
CA VAL A 49 -0.49 -11.09 8.38
C VAL A 49 0.58 -10.50 9.30
N ALA A 50 0.83 -9.21 9.21
CA ALA A 50 1.54 -8.43 10.23
C ALA A 50 0.54 -8.12 11.36
N ALA A 51 0.50 -9.00 12.37
CA ALA A 51 -0.50 -8.89 13.43
C ALA A 51 -0.17 -7.85 14.50
N ASN A 52 0.98 -7.20 14.39
CA ASN A 52 1.46 -6.16 15.29
C ASN A 52 2.00 -4.97 14.46
N TYR A 53 1.11 -4.37 13.65
CA TYR A 53 1.46 -3.29 12.73
C TYR A 53 0.76 -1.98 13.14
N TYR A 54 1.48 -0.87 13.09
CA TYR A 54 1.03 0.43 13.58
C TYR A 54 1.23 1.53 12.55
N ALA A 55 0.25 2.41 12.44
CA ALA A 55 0.38 3.65 11.68
C ALA A 55 1.29 4.65 12.40
N ILE A 56 1.84 5.61 11.65
CA ILE A 56 2.81 6.56 12.19
C ILE A 56 2.13 7.61 13.07
N THR A 57 1.02 8.19 12.61
CA THR A 57 0.39 9.35 13.26
C THR A 57 -1.08 9.50 12.87
N HIS A 58 -1.64 10.64 13.22
CA HIS A 58 -2.91 11.21 12.76
C HIS A 58 -2.66 12.64 12.24
N PRO A 59 -3.45 13.12 11.28
CA PRO A 59 -4.44 12.44 10.44
C PRO A 59 -3.82 11.71 9.23
N SER A 60 -4.65 11.32 8.24
CA SER A 60 -4.31 10.41 7.13
C SER A 60 -3.11 10.82 6.29
N LEU A 61 -3.06 12.04 5.73
CA LEU A 61 -2.03 12.45 4.76
C LEU A 61 -0.58 12.19 5.21
N PRO A 62 -0.16 12.52 6.44
CA PRO A 62 1.17 12.19 6.95
C PRO A 62 1.52 10.70 6.87
N ASN A 63 0.54 9.79 7.04
CA ASN A 63 0.76 8.35 6.94
C ASN A 63 1.01 7.90 5.50
N TYR A 64 0.27 8.46 4.53
CA TYR A 64 0.53 8.21 3.12
C TYR A 64 1.92 8.68 2.70
N LEU A 65 2.35 9.86 3.20
CA LEU A 65 3.70 10.37 2.95
C LEU A 65 4.77 9.47 3.61
N ALA A 66 4.50 8.96 4.81
CA ALA A 66 5.37 8.00 5.50
C ALA A 66 5.53 6.69 4.69
N LEU A 67 4.45 6.18 4.09
CA LEU A 67 4.45 4.99 3.25
C LEU A 67 5.23 5.16 1.93
N THR A 68 5.41 6.40 1.44
CA THR A 68 5.95 6.66 0.10
C THR A 68 7.24 7.48 0.07
N GLY A 69 7.58 8.14 1.17
CA GLY A 69 8.79 8.96 1.31
C GLY A 69 9.55 8.73 2.62
N GLY A 70 9.05 7.83 3.48
CA GLY A 70 9.69 7.51 4.76
C GLY A 70 9.64 8.63 5.81
N SER A 71 8.78 9.65 5.60
CA SER A 71 8.64 10.78 6.52
C SER A 71 7.24 11.37 6.43
N THR A 72 6.78 12.00 7.50
CA THR A 72 5.59 12.85 7.48
C THR A 72 5.90 14.22 6.88
N PHE A 73 7.17 14.54 6.65
CA PHE A 73 7.67 15.84 6.16
C PHE A 73 7.14 17.07 6.93
N GLY A 74 6.83 16.86 8.23
CA GLY A 74 6.27 17.92 9.08
C GLY A 74 4.78 18.21 8.84
N PHE A 75 4.10 17.43 8.02
CA PHE A 75 2.65 17.56 7.84
C PHE A 75 1.94 17.08 9.11
N SER A 76 0.97 17.87 9.55
CA SER A 76 0.12 17.61 10.72
C SER A 76 -1.36 17.77 10.41
N GLY A 77 -1.73 18.01 9.15
CA GLY A 77 -3.11 18.18 8.67
C GLY A 77 -3.44 17.25 7.53
N ASN A 78 -4.74 17.11 7.22
CA ASN A 78 -5.24 16.21 6.19
C ASN A 78 -5.03 16.73 4.77
N ASP A 79 -5.09 18.01 4.56
CA ASP A 79 -4.84 18.64 3.26
C ASP A 79 -4.48 20.11 3.44
N CYS A 80 -3.72 20.62 2.51
CA CYS A 80 -3.62 22.03 2.28
C CYS A 80 -3.48 22.23 0.76
N GLY A 81 -4.27 23.15 0.20
CA GLY A 81 -4.35 23.34 -1.26
C GLY A 81 -3.02 23.54 -1.97
N THR A 82 -2.01 24.04 -1.26
CA THR A 82 -0.68 24.38 -1.78
C THR A 82 0.46 23.58 -1.20
N CYS A 83 0.20 22.60 -0.32
CA CYS A 83 1.24 21.75 0.28
C CYS A 83 1.95 20.94 -0.78
N SER A 84 3.28 20.86 -0.66
CA SER A 84 4.09 20.03 -1.54
C SER A 84 5.37 19.58 -0.84
N VAL A 85 5.88 18.45 -1.27
CA VAL A 85 7.12 17.80 -0.82
C VAL A 85 8.15 17.92 -1.94
N SER A 86 9.38 18.31 -1.60
CA SER A 86 10.50 18.37 -2.56
C SER A 86 11.58 17.32 -2.26
N GLN A 87 11.40 16.55 -1.20
CA GLN A 87 12.31 15.49 -0.81
C GLN A 87 12.10 14.23 -1.68
N PRO A 88 13.12 13.38 -1.79
CA PRO A 88 13.04 12.12 -2.53
C PRO A 88 11.88 11.23 -2.05
N ASN A 89 11.31 10.50 -3.00
CA ASN A 89 10.18 9.61 -2.79
C ASN A 89 10.37 8.27 -3.53
N LEU A 90 9.45 7.35 -3.31
CA LEU A 90 9.51 6.01 -3.90
C LEU A 90 9.53 6.03 -5.44
N ILE A 91 8.87 7.01 -6.09
CA ILE A 91 8.88 7.10 -7.57
C ILE A 91 10.28 7.38 -8.11
N ASP A 92 11.05 8.25 -7.45
CA ASP A 92 12.44 8.51 -7.84
C ASP A 92 13.26 7.24 -7.87
N GLN A 93 13.11 6.42 -6.83
CA GLN A 93 13.82 5.16 -6.70
C GLN A 93 13.40 4.14 -7.76
N LEU A 94 12.09 4.01 -8.00
CA LEU A 94 11.54 3.10 -9.01
C LEU A 94 12.05 3.46 -10.41
N GLU A 95 12.03 4.74 -10.75
CA GLU A 95 12.52 5.21 -12.06
C GLU A 95 14.03 5.03 -12.20
N ALA A 96 14.81 5.35 -11.18
CA ALA A 96 16.25 5.12 -11.18
C ALA A 96 16.60 3.63 -11.40
N ALA A 97 15.78 2.72 -10.84
CA ALA A 97 15.89 1.28 -11.02
C ALA A 97 15.19 0.75 -12.30
N ARG A 98 14.62 1.62 -13.14
CA ARG A 98 13.85 1.26 -14.35
C ARG A 98 12.68 0.32 -14.05
N ILE A 99 12.02 0.53 -12.91
CA ILE A 99 10.82 -0.21 -12.51
C ILE A 99 9.60 0.59 -12.97
N SER A 100 8.78 -0.01 -13.83
CA SER A 100 7.54 0.63 -14.29
C SER A 100 6.54 0.77 -13.13
N TRP A 101 5.84 1.90 -13.09
CA TRP A 101 4.90 2.20 -12.03
C TRP A 101 3.64 2.91 -12.55
N LYS A 102 2.53 2.74 -11.84
CA LYS A 102 1.29 3.54 -11.97
C LYS A 102 0.59 3.65 -10.63
N VAL A 103 -0.06 4.78 -10.44
CA VAL A 103 -1.00 5.06 -9.36
C VAL A 103 -2.41 5.09 -9.94
N TYR A 104 -3.31 4.34 -9.36
CA TYR A 104 -4.70 4.22 -9.81
C TYR A 104 -5.62 4.76 -8.73
N ALA A 105 -6.18 5.95 -8.95
CA ALA A 105 -7.08 6.60 -8.00
C ALA A 105 -8.53 6.48 -8.46
N GLN A 106 -9.37 5.93 -7.59
CA GLN A 106 -10.79 5.76 -7.89
C GLN A 106 -11.51 7.10 -7.87
N ASP A 107 -12.37 7.31 -8.88
CA ASP A 107 -13.15 8.54 -9.10
C ASP A 107 -12.31 9.81 -9.30
N MET A 108 -10.99 9.65 -9.51
CA MET A 108 -10.16 10.76 -9.98
C MET A 108 -10.73 11.28 -11.31
N PRO A 109 -11.01 12.60 -11.44
CA PRO A 109 -11.76 13.13 -12.60
C PRO A 109 -10.98 13.07 -13.90
N SER A 110 -9.65 13.13 -13.84
CA SER A 110 -8.76 13.04 -14.99
C SER A 110 -7.36 12.58 -14.55
N THR A 111 -6.55 12.10 -15.49
CA THR A 111 -5.13 11.83 -15.25
C THR A 111 -4.45 13.07 -14.66
N CYS A 112 -3.64 12.88 -13.61
CA CYS A 112 -2.89 13.96 -12.95
C CYS A 112 -3.80 15.09 -12.45
N SER A 113 -4.95 14.77 -11.88
CA SER A 113 -5.92 15.77 -11.45
C SER A 113 -5.41 16.58 -10.26
N ALA A 114 -5.43 17.91 -10.38
CA ALA A 114 -5.13 18.84 -9.29
C ALA A 114 -6.31 19.02 -8.30
N ALA A 115 -7.45 18.39 -8.56
CA ALA A 115 -8.64 18.53 -7.71
C ALA A 115 -8.35 18.04 -6.28
N ILE A 116 -8.71 18.84 -5.28
CA ILE A 116 -8.61 18.46 -3.86
C ILE A 116 -9.69 17.41 -3.55
N THR A 117 -10.88 17.60 -4.08
CA THR A 117 -12.00 16.67 -4.01
C THR A 117 -12.77 16.67 -5.33
N ALA A 118 -13.29 15.51 -5.74
CA ALA A 118 -14.18 15.39 -6.88
C ALA A 118 -15.09 14.18 -6.65
N GLY A 119 -16.37 14.42 -6.30
CA GLY A 119 -17.26 13.36 -5.89
C GLY A 119 -16.69 12.58 -4.70
N ALA A 120 -16.43 11.30 -4.90
CA ALA A 120 -15.84 10.44 -3.86
C ALA A 120 -14.27 10.38 -3.91
N TYR A 121 -13.62 11.04 -4.86
CA TYR A 121 -12.17 11.20 -4.88
C TYR A 121 -11.72 12.26 -3.88
N VAL A 122 -10.65 11.98 -3.15
CA VAL A 122 -9.97 12.93 -2.27
C VAL A 122 -8.45 12.84 -2.46
N ARG A 123 -7.80 13.99 -2.76
CA ARG A 123 -6.36 14.03 -3.05
C ARG A 123 -5.50 13.64 -1.85
N ARG A 124 -5.95 13.87 -0.62
CA ARG A 124 -5.16 13.55 0.58
C ARG A 124 -4.84 12.06 0.73
N HIS A 125 -5.54 11.18 0.00
CA HIS A 125 -5.22 9.75 -0.07
C HIS A 125 -4.25 9.41 -1.23
N ASP A 126 -3.92 10.39 -2.08
CA ASP A 126 -2.97 10.25 -3.19
C ASP A 126 -1.66 11.00 -2.85
N PRO A 127 -0.70 10.35 -2.16
CA PRO A 127 0.53 11.00 -1.73
C PRO A 127 1.39 11.48 -2.89
N PHE A 128 1.28 10.85 -4.05
CA PHE A 128 2.14 11.13 -5.20
C PHE A 128 1.89 12.52 -5.80
N LEU A 129 0.68 13.06 -5.63
CA LEU A 129 0.35 14.42 -6.06
C LEU A 129 0.81 15.51 -5.08
N TYR A 130 1.44 15.14 -3.97
CA TYR A 130 2.11 16.08 -3.06
C TYR A 130 3.61 16.20 -3.35
N TYR A 131 4.22 15.26 -4.08
CA TYR A 131 5.61 15.40 -4.52
C TYR A 131 5.71 16.29 -5.75
N ARG A 132 6.50 17.38 -5.65
CA ARG A 132 6.64 18.37 -6.74
C ARG A 132 7.16 17.78 -8.04
N ASP A 133 8.10 16.87 -7.92
CA ASP A 133 8.75 16.20 -9.03
C ASP A 133 7.82 15.19 -9.73
N VAL A 134 6.72 14.80 -9.11
CA VAL A 134 5.63 14.03 -9.73
C VAL A 134 4.53 14.96 -10.21
N ALA A 135 3.94 15.77 -9.33
CA ALA A 135 2.78 16.59 -9.64
C ALA A 135 3.05 17.65 -10.73
N ASN A 136 4.25 18.25 -10.74
CA ASN A 136 4.64 19.29 -11.68
C ASN A 136 5.44 18.77 -12.90
N ASN A 137 5.58 17.45 -13.03
CA ASN A 137 6.28 16.82 -14.13
C ASN A 137 5.29 16.01 -15.01
N PRO A 138 4.88 16.53 -16.18
CA PRO A 138 3.91 15.82 -17.02
C PRO A 138 4.36 14.42 -17.45
N ALA A 139 5.67 14.18 -17.58
CA ALA A 139 6.21 12.86 -17.95
C ALA A 139 6.01 11.82 -16.83
N ARG A 140 5.92 12.25 -15.57
CA ARG A 140 5.63 11.40 -14.39
C ARG A 140 4.14 11.40 -14.07
N CYS A 141 3.53 12.57 -13.97
CA CYS A 141 2.15 12.73 -13.53
C CYS A 141 1.15 11.98 -14.42
N ARG A 142 1.48 11.76 -15.70
CA ARG A 142 0.66 10.94 -16.62
C ARG A 142 0.44 9.50 -16.15
N PHE A 143 1.22 9.00 -15.17
CA PHE A 143 1.06 7.68 -14.57
C PHE A 143 0.20 7.68 -13.29
N VAL A 144 -0.28 8.84 -12.86
CA VAL A 144 -1.30 8.97 -11.81
C VAL A 144 -2.65 9.08 -12.51
N VAL A 145 -3.43 8.00 -12.51
CA VAL A 145 -4.55 7.80 -13.43
C VAL A 145 -5.84 7.34 -12.72
N PRO A 146 -7.01 7.60 -13.30
CA PRO A 146 -8.26 7.01 -12.82
C PRO A 146 -8.25 5.47 -12.89
N THR A 147 -8.98 4.80 -11.98
CA THR A 147 -9.07 3.32 -11.94
C THR A 147 -9.69 2.68 -13.19
N ALA A 148 -10.33 3.43 -14.06
CA ALA A 148 -10.73 2.94 -15.39
C ALA A 148 -9.51 2.45 -16.20
N THR A 149 -8.33 3.06 -15.98
CA THR A 149 -7.07 2.60 -16.57
C THR A 149 -6.64 1.25 -16.00
N LEU A 150 -6.81 1.02 -14.68
CA LEU A 150 -6.53 -0.29 -14.06
C LEU A 150 -7.35 -1.40 -14.73
N THR A 151 -8.64 -1.13 -14.99
CA THR A 151 -9.51 -2.13 -15.64
C THR A 151 -8.97 -2.55 -17.02
N ARG A 152 -8.43 -1.60 -17.79
CA ARG A 152 -7.77 -1.86 -19.08
C ARG A 152 -6.46 -2.59 -18.89
N ASP A 153 -5.58 -2.09 -18.00
CA ASP A 153 -4.28 -2.70 -17.76
C ASP A 153 -4.40 -4.17 -17.29
N LEU A 154 -5.43 -4.49 -16.50
CA LEU A 154 -5.73 -5.87 -16.09
C LEU A 154 -6.28 -6.73 -17.25
N ALA A 155 -7.08 -6.15 -18.15
CA ALA A 155 -7.63 -6.86 -19.31
C ALA A 155 -6.52 -7.12 -20.35
N ASP A 156 -5.59 -6.20 -20.50
CA ASP A 156 -4.51 -6.23 -21.48
C ASP A 156 -3.22 -6.89 -20.93
N HIS A 157 -3.25 -7.45 -19.71
CA HIS A 157 -2.09 -8.03 -19.01
C HIS A 157 -0.87 -7.08 -18.95
N SER A 158 -1.14 -5.78 -18.82
CA SER A 158 -0.14 -4.70 -18.86
C SER A 158 0.07 -4.00 -17.52
N LEU A 159 -0.30 -4.67 -16.40
CA LEU A 159 -0.07 -4.13 -15.06
C LEU A 159 1.43 -3.82 -14.86
N PRO A 160 1.80 -2.60 -14.42
CA PRO A 160 3.19 -2.24 -14.19
C PRO A 160 3.82 -3.09 -13.06
N ARG A 161 5.14 -3.02 -12.93
CA ARG A 161 5.84 -3.73 -11.85
C ARG A 161 5.46 -3.22 -10.47
N PHE A 162 5.21 -1.92 -10.33
CA PHE A 162 4.66 -1.30 -9.13
C PHE A 162 3.30 -0.69 -9.41
N ALA A 163 2.28 -1.10 -8.67
CA ALA A 163 0.92 -0.59 -8.75
C ALA A 163 0.46 -0.09 -7.38
N TRP A 164 0.04 1.17 -7.29
CA TRP A 164 -0.54 1.72 -6.08
C TRP A 164 -2.01 2.05 -6.32
N LEU A 165 -2.90 1.48 -5.50
CA LEU A 165 -4.34 1.66 -5.64
C LEU A 165 -4.88 2.49 -4.49
N ILE A 166 -5.64 3.50 -4.88
CA ILE A 166 -6.34 4.42 -3.98
C ILE A 166 -7.84 4.23 -4.22
N PRO A 167 -8.55 3.46 -3.38
CA PRO A 167 -10.00 3.40 -3.42
C PRO A 167 -10.57 4.80 -3.11
N ASN A 168 -11.80 5.07 -3.56
CA ASN A 168 -12.47 6.32 -3.19
C ASN A 168 -12.85 6.31 -1.71
N ILE A 169 -13.22 7.48 -1.17
CA ILE A 169 -13.50 7.69 0.28
C ILE A 169 -14.62 6.78 0.84
N CYS A 170 -15.42 6.14 -0.02
CA CYS A 170 -16.41 5.16 0.36
C CYS A 170 -15.82 3.74 0.37
N ASN A 171 -15.05 3.39 -0.65
CA ASN A 171 -14.49 2.06 -0.84
C ASN A 171 -13.20 1.82 -0.03
N ASP A 172 -12.56 2.86 0.50
CA ASP A 172 -11.44 2.75 1.42
C ASP A 172 -11.85 2.52 2.89
N ALA A 173 -13.14 2.54 3.21
CA ALA A 173 -13.75 2.43 4.53
C ALA A 173 -13.85 3.75 5.33
N HIS A 174 -13.38 4.89 4.82
CA HIS A 174 -13.46 6.17 5.52
C HIS A 174 -14.91 6.56 5.79
N SER A 175 -15.73 6.72 4.75
CA SER A 175 -17.09 7.29 4.86
C SER A 175 -18.21 6.25 4.82
N CYS A 176 -18.01 5.06 4.23
CA CYS A 176 -19.08 4.06 4.02
C CYS A 176 -18.89 2.78 4.85
N GLY A 177 -17.89 2.73 5.70
CA GLY A 177 -17.62 1.62 6.60
C GLY A 177 -17.00 0.38 5.96
N THR A 178 -16.59 -0.56 6.82
CA THR A 178 -15.76 -1.72 6.46
C THR A 178 -16.43 -2.66 5.45
N TYR A 179 -17.74 -2.84 5.51
CA TYR A 179 -18.46 -3.77 4.60
C TYR A 179 -18.38 -3.30 3.14
N THR A 180 -18.48 -2.02 2.88
CA THR A 180 -18.37 -1.47 1.52
C THR A 180 -16.98 -1.68 0.97
N SER A 181 -15.96 -1.40 1.77
CA SER A 181 -14.56 -1.65 1.44
C SER A 181 -14.28 -3.14 1.20
N ASP A 182 -14.80 -4.02 2.04
CA ASP A 182 -14.65 -5.47 1.91
C ASP A 182 -15.23 -5.99 0.57
N ARG A 183 -16.41 -5.48 0.16
CA ARG A 183 -17.01 -5.81 -1.13
C ARG A 183 -16.16 -5.31 -2.31
N TYR A 184 -15.63 -4.10 -2.21
CA TYR A 184 -14.74 -3.56 -3.23
C TYR A 184 -13.47 -4.43 -3.36
N LEU A 185 -12.84 -4.77 -2.26
CA LEU A 185 -11.65 -5.62 -2.25
C LEU A 185 -11.94 -7.03 -2.79
N ARG A 186 -13.11 -7.61 -2.48
CA ARG A 186 -13.54 -8.89 -3.06
C ARG A 186 -13.59 -8.86 -4.59
N ALA A 187 -13.92 -7.72 -5.18
CA ALA A 187 -13.99 -7.58 -6.63
C ALA A 187 -12.62 -7.36 -7.30
N ILE A 188 -11.72 -6.61 -6.64
CA ILE A 188 -10.47 -6.19 -7.28
C ILE A 188 -9.26 -7.07 -6.94
N VAL A 189 -9.16 -7.56 -5.70
CA VAL A 189 -7.99 -8.31 -5.22
C VAL A 189 -7.73 -9.58 -6.03
N PRO A 190 -8.72 -10.44 -6.36
CA PRO A 190 -8.45 -11.64 -7.15
C PRO A 190 -7.88 -11.31 -8.54
N ARG A 191 -8.33 -10.23 -9.16
CA ARG A 191 -7.86 -9.78 -10.48
C ARG A 191 -6.40 -9.30 -10.41
N LEU A 192 -6.06 -8.53 -9.36
CA LEU A 192 -4.68 -8.12 -9.12
C LEU A 192 -3.77 -9.32 -8.89
N LEU A 193 -4.18 -10.24 -8.01
CA LEU A 193 -3.37 -11.43 -7.69
C LEU A 193 -3.05 -12.27 -8.92
N ALA A 194 -3.97 -12.35 -9.90
CA ALA A 194 -3.75 -13.06 -11.16
C ALA A 194 -2.63 -12.44 -12.01
N GLU A 195 -2.43 -11.11 -11.91
CA GLU A 195 -1.45 -10.36 -12.72
C GLU A 195 -0.08 -10.19 -12.06
N LEU A 196 0.06 -10.54 -10.76
CA LEU A 196 1.30 -10.28 -10.02
C LEU A 196 2.48 -11.15 -10.46
N GLY A 197 2.22 -12.27 -11.14
CA GLY A 197 3.25 -13.20 -11.57
C GLY A 197 3.77 -14.10 -10.43
N PRO A 198 4.77 -14.97 -10.72
CA PRO A 198 5.14 -16.12 -9.86
C PRO A 198 5.79 -15.75 -8.52
N SER A 199 6.25 -14.51 -8.36
CA SER A 199 6.87 -14.01 -7.13
C SER A 199 6.23 -12.69 -6.66
N GLY A 200 5.03 -12.36 -7.19
CA GLY A 200 4.40 -11.08 -6.91
C GLY A 200 3.77 -10.97 -5.53
N LEU A 201 3.62 -9.74 -5.07
CA LEU A 201 3.11 -9.38 -3.76
C LEU A 201 2.01 -8.35 -3.87
N LEU A 202 0.95 -8.53 -3.10
CA LEU A 202 -0.07 -7.54 -2.82
C LEU A 202 -0.03 -7.20 -1.33
N PHE A 203 0.24 -5.94 -1.01
CA PHE A 203 0.06 -5.40 0.33
C PHE A 203 -1.32 -4.73 0.43
N VAL A 204 -2.08 -5.08 1.45
CA VAL A 204 -3.30 -4.36 1.84
C VAL A 204 -3.07 -3.85 3.25
N THR A 205 -3.06 -2.55 3.42
CA THR A 205 -2.83 -1.90 4.72
C THR A 205 -3.90 -0.86 5.01
N VAL A 206 -3.88 -0.29 6.21
CA VAL A 206 -4.73 0.83 6.61
C VAL A 206 -3.80 1.98 6.99
N ASP A 207 -4.16 3.20 6.62
CA ASP A 207 -3.37 4.41 6.85
C ASP A 207 -3.21 4.77 8.32
N GLU A 208 -4.33 4.76 9.08
CA GLU A 208 -4.38 5.03 10.51
C GLU A 208 -5.52 4.26 11.20
N GLY A 209 -5.41 4.12 12.51
CA GLY A 209 -6.48 3.62 13.37
C GLY A 209 -7.24 4.76 14.04
N ALA A 210 -8.02 4.40 15.08
CA ALA A 210 -8.79 5.36 15.87
C ALA A 210 -8.12 5.71 17.22
N THR A 211 -7.00 5.05 17.54
CA THR A 211 -6.30 5.20 18.82
C THR A 211 -4.86 5.64 18.63
N ASN A 212 -4.24 6.14 19.70
CA ASN A 212 -2.80 6.45 19.72
C ASN A 212 -1.91 5.24 20.08
N ARG A 213 -2.39 4.01 19.90
CA ARG A 213 -1.54 2.83 20.06
C ARG A 213 -0.41 2.86 19.05
N GLY A 214 0.75 2.42 19.48
CA GLY A 214 1.93 2.55 18.63
C GLY A 214 3.04 1.59 18.97
N CYS A 215 4.14 1.69 18.21
CA CYS A 215 5.37 0.93 18.41
C CYS A 215 6.61 1.70 17.95
N CYS A 216 7.71 1.01 18.02
CA CYS A 216 8.94 1.29 17.26
C CYS A 216 9.57 2.65 17.58
N GLY A 217 9.10 3.33 18.63
CA GLY A 217 9.59 4.65 19.07
C GLY A 217 8.99 5.85 18.32
N VAL A 218 8.34 5.63 17.16
CA VAL A 218 7.86 6.71 16.29
C VAL A 218 6.37 6.59 15.95
N ALA A 219 5.85 5.38 15.82
CA ALA A 219 4.47 5.13 15.43
C ALA A 219 3.51 5.35 16.59
N LYS A 220 2.44 6.13 16.38
CA LYS A 220 1.37 6.47 17.33
C LYS A 220 0.01 6.64 16.65
N GLY A 221 -0.18 6.07 15.45
CA GLY A 221 -1.38 6.23 14.63
C GLY A 221 -2.36 5.07 14.70
N GLY A 222 -2.29 4.22 15.76
CA GLY A 222 -3.21 3.11 15.97
C GLY A 222 -2.66 1.75 15.50
N HIS A 223 -3.27 0.67 16.01
CA HIS A 223 -2.96 -0.71 15.61
C HIS A 223 -3.80 -1.08 14.40
N VAL A 224 -3.18 -1.16 13.23
CA VAL A 224 -3.88 -1.32 11.95
C VAL A 224 -3.59 -2.67 11.29
N LEU A 225 -4.48 -3.08 10.37
CA LEU A 225 -4.29 -4.30 9.60
C LEU A 225 -3.26 -4.09 8.49
N THR A 226 -2.34 -5.05 8.34
CA THR A 226 -1.51 -5.17 7.14
C THR A 226 -1.44 -6.65 6.73
N LEU A 227 -1.85 -6.92 5.50
CA LEU A 227 -1.81 -8.23 4.85
C LEU A 227 -0.79 -8.24 3.73
N VAL A 228 -0.15 -9.39 3.52
CA VAL A 228 0.68 -9.65 2.34
C VAL A 228 0.15 -10.91 1.65
N ALA A 229 -0.38 -10.73 0.45
CA ALA A 229 -0.94 -11.80 -0.37
C ALA A 229 -0.15 -11.99 -1.67
N GLY A 230 -0.36 -13.10 -2.35
CA GLY A 230 0.29 -13.43 -3.62
C GLY A 230 1.36 -14.51 -3.50
N PRO A 231 1.89 -14.99 -4.64
CA PRO A 231 2.84 -16.10 -4.67
C PRO A 231 4.15 -15.84 -3.93
N GLY A 232 4.57 -14.58 -3.81
CA GLY A 232 5.75 -14.16 -3.06
C GLY A 232 5.55 -14.09 -1.54
N ALA A 233 4.30 -14.18 -1.05
CA ALA A 233 3.98 -14.15 0.37
C ALA A 233 4.07 -15.54 1.01
N ARG A 234 4.34 -15.59 2.32
CA ARG A 234 4.26 -16.82 3.13
C ARG A 234 2.83 -17.04 3.56
N ALA A 235 2.08 -17.80 2.76
CA ALA A 235 0.68 -18.11 3.00
C ALA A 235 0.45 -18.60 4.44
N GLY A 236 -0.53 -18.00 5.13
CA GLY A 236 -0.88 -18.33 6.51
C GLY A 236 0.12 -17.89 7.58
N ALA A 237 1.21 -17.22 7.21
CA ALA A 237 2.17 -16.70 8.19
C ALA A 237 1.54 -15.57 9.01
N ARG A 238 1.93 -15.50 10.29
CA ARG A 238 1.45 -14.47 11.20
C ARG A 238 2.63 -13.95 12.01
N SER A 239 2.98 -12.69 11.83
CA SER A 239 4.09 -12.05 12.54
C SER A 239 3.58 -11.20 13.69
N MET A 240 4.21 -11.38 14.85
CA MET A 240 4.05 -10.52 16.04
C MET A 240 5.18 -9.50 16.16
N THR A 241 6.11 -9.47 15.21
CA THR A 241 7.14 -8.43 15.14
C THR A 241 6.48 -7.07 15.01
N PRO A 242 6.86 -6.07 15.82
CA PRO A 242 6.35 -4.73 15.68
C PRO A 242 6.80 -4.12 14.34
N TYR A 243 5.85 -3.67 13.55
CA TYR A 243 6.04 -3.01 12.26
C TYR A 243 5.26 -1.70 12.21
N ASP A 244 5.67 -0.83 11.30
CA ASP A 244 5.01 0.42 10.99
C ASP A 244 5.06 0.73 9.47
N HIS A 245 4.58 1.89 9.05
CA HIS A 245 4.58 2.28 7.64
C HIS A 245 5.99 2.37 7.05
N TYR A 246 6.99 2.75 7.83
CA TYR A 246 8.39 2.72 7.38
C TYR A 246 8.87 1.28 7.14
N SER A 247 8.36 0.32 7.89
CA SER A 247 8.66 -1.11 7.69
C SER A 247 8.14 -1.61 6.35
N LEU A 248 6.95 -1.16 5.91
CA LEU A 248 6.38 -1.52 4.61
C LEU A 248 7.21 -0.89 3.48
N LEU A 249 7.52 0.41 3.57
CA LEU A 249 8.37 1.10 2.60
C LEU A 249 9.74 0.40 2.49
N ARG A 250 10.42 0.16 3.61
CA ARG A 250 11.70 -0.57 3.65
C ARG A 250 11.60 -1.95 3.00
N THR A 251 10.49 -2.65 3.19
CA THR A 251 10.28 -3.96 2.59
C THR A 251 10.24 -3.87 1.07
N ILE A 252 9.54 -2.88 0.52
CA ILE A 252 9.49 -2.63 -0.94
C ILE A 252 10.90 -2.28 -1.45
N GLU A 253 11.59 -1.37 -0.76
CA GLU A 253 12.95 -0.95 -1.12
C GLU A 253 13.93 -2.12 -1.13
N ASP A 254 13.96 -2.90 -0.05
CA ASP A 254 14.85 -4.05 0.09
C ASP A 254 14.56 -5.14 -0.98
N LEU A 255 13.28 -5.38 -1.33
CA LEU A 255 12.89 -6.36 -2.32
C LEU A 255 13.43 -6.06 -3.72
N TRP A 256 13.66 -4.82 -4.04
CA TRP A 256 14.18 -4.40 -5.33
C TRP A 256 15.59 -3.77 -5.26
N GLY A 257 16.25 -3.80 -4.09
CA GLY A 257 17.59 -3.25 -3.91
C GLY A 257 17.65 -1.74 -4.07
N LEU A 258 16.55 -1.05 -3.73
CA LEU A 258 16.47 0.40 -3.78
C LEU A 258 17.18 1.02 -2.56
N PRO A 259 17.72 2.24 -2.66
CA PRO A 259 18.15 3.00 -1.48
C PRO A 259 17.01 3.17 -0.48
N ARG A 260 17.30 3.25 0.79
CA ARG A 260 16.26 3.43 1.81
C ARG A 260 16.01 4.90 2.11
N LEU A 261 14.73 5.32 2.11
CA LEU A 261 14.31 6.69 2.39
C LEU A 261 14.11 6.92 3.89
N ALA A 262 14.63 8.01 4.38
CA ALA A 262 14.37 8.58 5.72
C ALA A 262 14.08 7.55 6.82
N GLY A 263 12.83 7.43 7.30
CA GLY A 263 12.42 6.50 8.35
C GLY A 263 12.62 5.02 7.98
N ALA A 264 12.56 4.66 6.69
CA ALA A 264 12.87 3.31 6.24
C ALA A 264 14.36 2.97 6.38
N ALA A 265 15.24 3.96 6.40
CA ALA A 265 16.69 3.79 6.61
C ALA A 265 17.10 3.62 8.08
N LEU A 266 16.21 3.93 9.02
CA LEU A 266 16.53 3.85 10.45
C LEU A 266 16.92 2.42 10.87
N PRO A 267 17.94 2.23 11.70
CA PRO A 267 18.34 0.91 12.20
C PRO A 267 17.20 0.18 12.93
N SER A 268 16.30 0.92 13.58
CA SER A 268 15.16 0.38 14.32
C SER A 268 14.02 -0.11 13.41
N THR A 269 13.92 0.40 12.17
CA THR A 269 12.92 -0.04 11.22
C THR A 269 13.22 -1.45 10.72
N ARG A 270 12.28 -2.36 10.87
CA ARG A 270 12.43 -3.77 10.46
C ARG A 270 11.69 -4.04 9.16
N PRO A 271 12.31 -4.64 8.14
CA PRO A 271 11.58 -5.11 6.96
C PRO A 271 10.72 -6.34 7.32
N MET A 272 9.61 -6.51 6.65
CA MET A 272 8.61 -7.56 6.90
C MET A 272 8.98 -8.90 6.23
N THR A 273 10.27 -9.27 6.25
CA THR A 273 10.81 -10.44 5.53
C THR A 273 10.31 -11.78 6.04
N ASP A 274 9.90 -11.86 7.30
CA ASP A 274 9.29 -13.06 7.91
C ASP A 274 7.91 -13.40 7.34
N LEU A 275 7.26 -12.46 6.64
CA LEU A 275 6.00 -12.63 5.92
C LEU A 275 6.19 -13.03 4.44
N LEU A 276 7.43 -13.14 3.96
CA LEU A 276 7.75 -13.27 2.54
C LEU A 276 8.44 -14.60 2.24
N ARG A 277 8.20 -15.11 1.04
CA ARG A 277 8.95 -16.22 0.40
C ARG A 277 10.03 -15.70 -0.54
N VAL A 278 9.80 -14.54 -1.15
CA VAL A 278 10.78 -13.81 -1.96
C VAL A 278 11.89 -13.24 -1.07
N ARG A 279 13.07 -13.07 -1.65
CA ARG A 279 14.21 -12.53 -0.92
C ARG A 279 14.56 -11.14 -1.42
N PRO A 280 14.99 -10.24 -0.51
CA PRO A 280 15.60 -8.98 -0.88
C PRO A 280 16.75 -9.17 -1.88
N VAL A 281 16.92 -8.19 -2.77
CA VAL A 281 18.12 -8.08 -3.59
C VAL A 281 19.26 -7.67 -2.65
N ARG A 282 20.38 -8.43 -2.70
CA ARG A 282 21.58 -8.14 -1.90
C ARG A 282 22.42 -7.05 -2.53
#